data_5db8d960742715e88360e76bdac5e886
#
_entry.id   5db8d960742715e88360e76bdac5e886
#
_cell.length_a   1.000
_cell.length_b   1.000
_cell.length_c   1.000
_cell.angle_alpha   90.00
_cell.angle_beta   90.00
_cell.angle_gamma   90.00
#
_symmetry.space_group_name_H-M   'P 1'
#
loop_
_entity.id
_entity.type
_entity.pdbx_description
1 polymer ?
#
loop_
_entity_poly.entity_id
_entity_poly.type
_entity_poly.pdbx_seq_one_letter_code
_entity_poly.pdbx_strand_id
1 'polypeptide(L)'
;MTEAHQTFRDLIADNKRKSVILVVLFCLSLAVLSVILTLGAMAYVAPALFEGEGPLAPSSPQAGNARHRQPQVSQPAEGPEINWPAAIMMGITGGAVALAISYLGYFSGDDMIMSVHRGLRVHHEGDPELFNVVEEMAIAAGVPPPRIYLIPDDAPNAFATGRDPHHAAVAITRGLRAKLTRDELQGVIAHEMSHVRNYDIRLMLLMAVLVGTVVILCDIFWQIVRWGWAAPAKEPEAGKEGVNLAVLFLALAVLLSLIAPILAQIIQLAISREREFLADATAVQLTRNPLGLANALRIIANDPAILKTGNRGTAHMFFVNPIQKFQAKAHSVFASHPPIQERIRRLEALAHVESTPVPSDE
;
A
#
# COMPACT_ATOMS: atom_id res chain seq x y z
N MET A 1 27.70 0.38 -27.05
CA MET A 1 27.52 1.01 -25.74
C MET A 1 27.54 -0.11 -24.73
N THR A 2 28.61 -0.23 -23.97
CA THR A 2 28.84 -1.28 -22.97
C THR A 2 27.82 -1.10 -21.85
N GLU A 3 26.89 -2.04 -21.70
CA GLU A 3 26.07 -2.16 -20.48
C GLU A 3 27.03 -2.34 -19.32
N ALA A 4 27.14 -1.33 -18.47
CA ALA A 4 27.90 -1.41 -17.24
C ALA A 4 27.25 -2.50 -16.39
N HIS A 5 27.96 -3.60 -16.14
CA HIS A 5 27.56 -4.65 -15.22
C HIS A 5 27.36 -4.00 -13.84
N GLN A 6 26.11 -3.75 -13.47
CA GLN A 6 25.76 -3.29 -12.12
C GLN A 6 26.17 -4.38 -11.13
N THR A 7 27.01 -4.00 -10.17
CA THR A 7 27.39 -4.93 -9.11
C THR A 7 26.21 -5.13 -8.15
N PHE A 8 26.18 -6.25 -7.45
CA PHE A 8 25.18 -6.54 -6.44
C PHE A 8 25.08 -5.44 -5.34
N ARG A 9 26.22 -4.80 -5.03
CA ARG A 9 26.27 -3.66 -4.10
C ARG A 9 25.57 -2.41 -4.66
N ASP A 10 25.69 -2.17 -5.95
CA ASP A 10 25.06 -1.04 -6.63
C ASP A 10 23.53 -1.20 -6.62
N LEU A 11 23.03 -2.41 -6.82
CA LEU A 11 21.60 -2.73 -6.75
C LEU A 11 21.04 -2.50 -5.34
N ILE A 12 21.76 -2.93 -4.29
CA ILE A 12 21.36 -2.67 -2.89
C ILE A 12 21.35 -1.15 -2.59
N ALA A 13 22.38 -0.43 -3.04
CA ALA A 13 22.47 1.03 -2.83
C ALA A 13 21.34 1.77 -3.55
N ASP A 14 21.03 1.37 -4.79
CA ASP A 14 19.92 1.91 -5.57
C ASP A 14 18.56 1.63 -4.92
N ASN A 15 18.35 0.42 -4.42
CA ASN A 15 17.14 0.06 -3.68
C ASN A 15 16.95 0.89 -2.41
N LYS A 16 18.01 1.07 -1.63
CA LYS A 16 17.98 1.93 -0.44
C LYS A 16 17.65 3.37 -0.80
N ARG A 17 18.27 3.93 -1.85
CA ARG A 17 18.01 5.28 -2.33
C ARG A 17 16.58 5.44 -2.83
N LYS A 18 16.10 4.52 -3.68
CA LYS A 18 14.72 4.53 -4.20
C LYS A 18 13.71 4.42 -3.06
N SER A 19 13.98 3.57 -2.05
CA SER A 19 13.12 3.47 -0.87
C SER A 19 13.03 4.79 -0.11
N VAL A 20 14.16 5.49 0.12
CA VAL A 20 14.14 6.80 0.80
C VAL A 20 13.37 7.84 0.00
N ILE A 21 13.64 7.94 -1.31
CA ILE A 21 12.92 8.88 -2.20
C ILE A 21 11.42 8.58 -2.18
N LEU A 22 11.04 7.31 -2.31
CA LEU A 22 9.65 6.90 -2.28
C LEU A 22 8.98 7.27 -0.96
N VAL A 23 9.64 7.03 0.19
CA VAL A 23 9.14 7.42 1.51
C VAL A 23 8.91 8.91 1.58
N VAL A 24 9.90 9.72 1.20
CA VAL A 24 9.79 11.19 1.27
C VAL A 24 8.66 11.70 0.38
N LEU A 25 8.63 11.29 -0.89
CA LEU A 25 7.58 11.70 -1.83
C LEU A 25 6.20 11.26 -1.33
N PHE A 26 6.13 10.09 -0.74
CA PHE A 26 4.87 9.57 -0.25
C PHE A 26 4.41 10.26 1.03
N CYS A 27 5.27 10.47 2.01
CA CYS A 27 4.93 11.24 3.20
C CYS A 27 4.42 12.65 2.83
N LEU A 28 5.05 13.29 1.85
CA LEU A 28 4.60 14.58 1.33
C LEU A 28 3.21 14.46 0.67
N SER A 29 3.00 13.45 -0.18
CA SER A 29 1.70 13.25 -0.84
C SER A 29 0.59 12.90 0.15
N LEU A 30 0.89 12.11 1.19
CA LEU A 30 -0.05 11.81 2.26
C LEU A 30 -0.41 13.06 3.08
N ALA A 31 0.58 13.88 3.41
CA ALA A 31 0.32 15.12 4.14
C ALA A 31 -0.62 16.02 3.33
N VAL A 32 -0.35 16.21 2.03
CA VAL A 32 -1.22 16.98 1.13
C VAL A 32 -2.61 16.37 1.02
N LEU A 33 -2.72 15.06 0.78
CA LEU A 33 -4.00 14.35 0.70
C LEU A 33 -4.80 14.49 2.00
N SER A 34 -4.15 14.30 3.15
CA SER A 34 -4.76 14.43 4.47
C SER A 34 -5.31 15.83 4.69
N VAL A 35 -4.55 16.87 4.34
CA VAL A 35 -5.01 18.27 4.42
C VAL A 35 -6.26 18.47 3.56
N ILE A 36 -6.26 18.04 2.31
CA ILE A 36 -7.37 18.24 1.38
C ILE A 36 -8.61 17.46 1.83
N LEU A 37 -8.45 16.20 2.26
CA LEU A 37 -9.56 15.40 2.77
C LEU A 37 -10.15 15.99 4.05
N THR A 38 -9.30 16.50 4.96
CA THR A 38 -9.75 17.15 6.21
C THR A 38 -10.51 18.43 5.92
N LEU A 39 -9.97 19.28 5.02
CA LEU A 39 -10.66 20.52 4.61
C LEU A 39 -11.99 20.21 3.92
N GLY A 40 -12.03 19.20 3.05
CA GLY A 40 -13.28 18.78 2.40
C GLY A 40 -14.31 18.24 3.37
N ALA A 41 -13.89 17.41 4.34
CA ALA A 41 -14.79 16.91 5.39
C ALA A 41 -15.33 18.05 6.28
N MET A 42 -14.47 18.99 6.66
CA MET A 42 -14.87 20.14 7.48
C MET A 42 -15.76 21.11 6.71
N ALA A 43 -15.49 21.38 5.44
CA ALA A 43 -16.37 22.17 4.59
C ALA A 43 -17.79 21.59 4.53
N TYR A 44 -17.90 20.28 4.64
CA TYR A 44 -19.18 19.58 4.66
C TYR A 44 -19.86 19.58 6.03
N VAL A 45 -19.12 19.29 7.11
CA VAL A 45 -19.67 19.13 8.48
C VAL A 45 -19.87 20.46 9.20
N ALA A 46 -18.98 21.42 8.98
CA ALA A 46 -18.97 22.71 9.66
C ALA A 46 -18.77 23.87 8.67
N PRO A 47 -19.69 24.11 7.73
CA PRO A 47 -19.57 25.18 6.75
C PRO A 47 -19.35 26.56 7.38
N ALA A 48 -19.87 26.79 8.59
CA ALA A 48 -19.66 28.04 9.35
C ALA A 48 -18.18 28.36 9.63
N LEU A 49 -17.27 27.37 9.57
CA LEU A 49 -15.82 27.63 9.69
C LEU A 49 -15.21 28.26 8.44
N PHE A 50 -15.92 28.20 7.31
CA PHE A 50 -15.51 28.78 6.03
C PHE A 50 -16.30 30.05 5.70
N GLU A 51 -17.38 30.33 6.45
CA GLU A 51 -18.12 31.57 6.39
C GLU A 51 -17.46 32.53 7.38
N GLY A 52 -16.76 33.55 6.90
CA GLY A 52 -16.22 34.62 7.74
C GLY A 52 -17.37 35.26 8.55
N GLU A 53 -17.15 35.54 9.81
CA GLU A 53 -18.08 36.37 10.60
C GLU A 53 -18.18 37.73 9.91
N GLY A 54 -19.26 37.93 9.17
CA GLY A 54 -19.63 39.28 8.73
C GLY A 54 -19.71 40.17 9.97
N PRO A 55 -19.30 41.45 9.89
CA PRO A 55 -19.33 42.34 11.05
C PRO A 55 -20.74 42.31 11.68
N LEU A 56 -20.77 41.92 12.97
CA LEU A 56 -21.99 41.96 13.78
C LEU A 56 -22.64 43.35 13.62
N ALA A 57 -23.72 43.41 12.86
CA ALA A 57 -24.47 44.61 12.75
C ALA A 57 -24.92 45.02 14.18
N PRO A 58 -24.62 46.24 14.66
CA PRO A 58 -25.01 46.63 15.97
C PRO A 58 -26.53 46.65 16.04
N SER A 59 -27.09 45.77 16.85
CA SER A 59 -28.50 45.78 17.22
C SER A 59 -28.76 46.98 18.13
N SER A 60 -29.10 48.11 17.58
CA SER A 60 -29.71 49.21 18.33
C SER A 60 -31.11 49.49 17.79
N PRO A 61 -32.15 49.36 18.60
CA PRO A 61 -33.45 49.87 18.27
C PRO A 61 -33.46 51.36 18.57
N GLN A 62 -33.18 52.23 17.64
CA GLN A 62 -33.54 53.62 17.76
C GLN A 62 -34.70 53.96 16.82
N ALA A 63 -35.88 54.02 17.43
CA ALA A 63 -37.00 54.72 16.87
C ALA A 63 -36.67 56.22 16.77
N GLY A 64 -36.89 56.84 15.63
CA GLY A 64 -36.97 58.26 15.53
C GLY A 64 -36.29 58.92 14.35
N ASN A 65 -37.09 59.47 13.45
CA ASN A 65 -36.83 60.43 12.38
C ASN A 65 -36.49 59.90 10.98
N ALA A 66 -37.57 59.68 10.24
CA ALA A 66 -37.59 59.67 8.79
C ALA A 66 -37.35 61.10 8.25
N ARG A 67 -36.14 61.47 7.90
CA ARG A 67 -35.83 62.53 6.89
C ARG A 67 -34.37 62.33 6.43
N HIS A 68 -34.20 62.16 5.10
CA HIS A 68 -32.94 61.99 4.33
C HIS A 68 -32.28 60.61 4.42
N ARG A 69 -32.86 59.59 3.75
CA ARG A 69 -32.10 58.46 3.26
C ARG A 69 -31.31 58.88 1.99
N GLN A 70 -30.04 59.14 2.16
CA GLN A 70 -29.12 59.02 1.03
C GLN A 70 -29.11 57.56 0.58
N PRO A 71 -29.04 57.27 -0.76
CA PRO A 71 -28.86 55.89 -1.23
C PRO A 71 -27.55 55.39 -0.66
N GLN A 72 -27.59 54.41 0.25
CA GLN A 72 -26.40 53.63 0.62
C GLN A 72 -25.99 52.88 -0.63
N VAL A 73 -24.87 53.28 -1.17
CA VAL A 73 -24.14 52.48 -2.16
C VAL A 73 -23.84 51.15 -1.45
N SER A 74 -24.56 50.11 -1.85
CA SER A 74 -24.26 48.75 -1.40
C SER A 74 -22.79 48.45 -1.74
N GLN A 75 -21.94 48.37 -0.72
CA GLN A 75 -20.59 47.85 -0.90
C GLN A 75 -20.72 46.46 -1.52
N PRO A 76 -19.87 46.11 -2.49
CA PRO A 76 -19.86 44.75 -3.03
C PRO A 76 -19.71 43.79 -1.86
N ALA A 77 -20.55 42.77 -1.79
CA ALA A 77 -20.46 41.74 -0.78
C ALA A 77 -19.04 41.15 -0.87
N GLU A 78 -18.23 41.41 0.16
CA GLU A 78 -16.95 40.74 0.30
C GLU A 78 -17.24 39.23 0.30
N GLY A 79 -16.58 38.50 -0.59
CA GLY A 79 -16.77 37.05 -0.72
C GLY A 79 -16.43 36.36 0.61
N PRO A 80 -16.87 35.10 0.83
CA PRO A 80 -16.68 34.39 2.09
C PRO A 80 -15.19 34.39 2.47
N GLU A 81 -14.87 35.05 3.58
CA GLU A 81 -13.51 35.03 4.14
C GLU A 81 -13.25 33.67 4.77
N ILE A 82 -12.22 32.98 4.27
CA ILE A 82 -11.79 31.72 4.86
C ILE A 82 -11.12 31.99 6.19
N ASN A 83 -11.52 31.27 7.23
CA ASN A 83 -10.76 31.25 8.48
C ASN A 83 -9.45 30.46 8.29
N TRP A 84 -8.44 31.11 7.70
CA TRP A 84 -7.15 30.53 7.41
C TRP A 84 -6.45 29.91 8.63
N PRO A 85 -6.46 30.53 9.83
CA PRO A 85 -5.89 29.91 11.03
C PRO A 85 -6.52 28.55 11.36
N ALA A 86 -7.83 28.44 11.31
CA ALA A 86 -8.52 27.18 11.57
C ALA A 86 -8.23 26.12 10.49
N ALA A 87 -8.25 26.51 9.23
CA ALA A 87 -7.94 25.63 8.11
C ALA A 87 -6.49 25.10 8.17
N ILE A 88 -5.53 25.97 8.49
CA ILE A 88 -4.11 25.59 8.66
C ILE A 88 -3.96 24.65 9.86
N MET A 89 -4.55 24.96 11.01
CA MET A 89 -4.50 24.09 12.20
C MET A 89 -5.03 22.68 11.90
N MET A 90 -6.17 22.57 11.22
CA MET A 90 -6.75 21.29 10.84
C MET A 90 -5.89 20.55 9.84
N GLY A 91 -5.33 21.24 8.86
CA GLY A 91 -4.39 20.66 7.91
C GLY A 91 -3.15 20.10 8.60
N ILE A 92 -2.55 20.85 9.53
CA ILE A 92 -1.40 20.38 10.33
C ILE A 92 -1.78 19.15 11.15
N THR A 93 -2.93 19.16 11.80
CA THR A 93 -3.40 18.03 12.61
C THR A 93 -3.62 16.78 11.75
N GLY A 94 -4.31 16.91 10.61
CA GLY A 94 -4.50 15.80 9.68
C GLY A 94 -3.18 15.26 9.12
N GLY A 95 -2.25 16.15 8.76
CA GLY A 95 -0.91 15.78 8.34
C GLY A 95 -0.11 15.05 9.42
N ALA A 96 -0.18 15.53 10.67
CA ALA A 96 0.47 14.89 11.80
C ALA A 96 -0.08 13.48 12.08
N VAL A 97 -1.40 13.30 11.99
CA VAL A 97 -2.05 11.98 12.12
C VAL A 97 -1.59 11.04 11.01
N ALA A 98 -1.57 11.49 9.76
CA ALA A 98 -1.10 10.67 8.63
C ALA A 98 0.38 10.25 8.78
N LEU A 99 1.24 11.18 9.22
CA LEU A 99 2.63 10.89 9.52
C LEU A 99 2.79 9.90 10.67
N ALA A 100 1.99 10.05 11.75
CA ALA A 100 1.99 9.13 12.88
C ALA A 100 1.57 7.72 12.46
N ILE A 101 0.51 7.57 11.64
CA ILE A 101 0.08 6.28 11.10
C ILE A 101 1.18 5.68 10.23
N SER A 102 1.81 6.46 9.37
CA SER A 102 2.91 6.01 8.50
C SER A 102 4.14 5.58 9.32
N TYR A 103 4.49 6.32 10.37
CA TYR A 103 5.58 6.00 11.28
C TYR A 103 5.31 4.69 12.03
N LEU A 104 4.14 4.56 12.65
CA LEU A 104 3.73 3.34 13.34
C LEU A 104 3.70 2.15 12.38
N GLY A 105 3.15 2.32 11.18
CA GLY A 105 3.13 1.29 10.15
C GLY A 105 4.52 0.86 9.70
N TYR A 106 5.50 1.77 9.62
CA TYR A 106 6.88 1.41 9.28
C TYR A 106 7.56 0.58 10.38
N PHE A 107 7.35 0.91 11.66
CA PHE A 107 8.01 0.22 12.78
C PHE A 107 7.29 -1.04 13.24
N SER A 108 5.97 -1.12 13.06
CA SER A 108 5.13 -2.25 13.49
C SER A 108 4.41 -2.94 12.33
N GLY A 109 4.73 -2.56 11.08
CA GLY A 109 3.98 -3.01 9.91
C GLY A 109 4.12 -4.50 9.64
N ASP A 110 5.27 -5.08 9.95
CA ASP A 110 5.50 -6.52 9.87
C ASP A 110 4.58 -7.31 10.82
N ASP A 111 4.47 -6.89 12.09
CA ASP A 111 3.55 -7.51 13.06
C ASP A 111 2.08 -7.27 12.67
N MET A 112 1.78 -6.08 12.15
CA MET A 112 0.44 -5.74 11.68
C MET A 112 0.03 -6.60 10.47
N ILE A 113 0.93 -6.80 9.50
CA ILE A 113 0.69 -7.67 8.33
C ILE A 113 0.48 -9.11 8.79
N MET A 114 1.31 -9.63 9.72
CA MET A 114 1.15 -10.96 10.27
C MET A 114 -0.19 -11.12 11.00
N SER A 115 -0.62 -10.10 11.75
CA SER A 115 -1.92 -10.10 12.44
C SER A 115 -3.09 -10.14 11.45
N VAL A 116 -3.06 -9.32 10.39
CA VAL A 116 -4.08 -9.29 9.34
C VAL A 116 -4.24 -10.65 8.66
N HIS A 117 -3.12 -11.34 8.42
CA HIS A 117 -3.10 -12.68 7.82
C HIS A 117 -3.24 -13.81 8.84
N ARG A 118 -3.47 -13.48 10.12
CA ARG A 118 -3.58 -14.48 11.22
C ARG A 118 -2.37 -15.41 11.30
N GLY A 119 -1.18 -14.87 11.02
CA GLY A 119 0.07 -15.61 11.06
C GLY A 119 0.37 -16.12 12.49
N LEU A 120 0.56 -17.42 12.62
CA LEU A 120 0.98 -18.06 13.87
C LEU A 120 2.50 -18.19 13.86
N ARG A 121 3.15 -17.67 14.88
CA ARG A 121 4.61 -17.77 15.00
C ARG A 121 5.03 -19.24 15.14
N VAL A 122 5.99 -19.65 14.31
CA VAL A 122 6.54 -21.00 14.32
C VAL A 122 7.86 -20.99 15.07
N HIS A 123 8.00 -21.93 16.01
CA HIS A 123 9.23 -22.23 16.72
C HIS A 123 9.75 -23.59 16.24
N HIS A 124 11.02 -23.90 16.56
CA HIS A 124 11.67 -25.12 16.10
C HIS A 124 10.87 -26.39 16.43
N GLU A 125 10.25 -26.45 17.63
CA GLU A 125 9.47 -27.62 18.07
C GLU A 125 8.17 -27.82 17.28
N GLY A 126 7.63 -26.71 16.68
CA GLY A 126 6.35 -26.75 15.95
C GLY A 126 6.46 -27.27 14.52
N ASP A 127 7.53 -26.93 13.81
CA ASP A 127 7.86 -27.43 12.47
C ASP A 127 9.38 -27.39 12.27
N PRO A 128 10.09 -28.44 12.72
CA PRO A 128 11.56 -28.48 12.64
C PRO A 128 12.09 -28.37 11.20
N GLU A 129 11.39 -28.94 10.23
CA GLU A 129 11.84 -28.91 8.84
C GLU A 129 11.75 -27.49 8.26
N LEU A 130 10.62 -26.81 8.43
CA LEU A 130 10.47 -25.41 7.99
C LEU A 130 11.50 -24.52 8.68
N PHE A 131 11.67 -24.69 9.99
CA PHE A 131 12.60 -23.90 10.78
C PHE A 131 14.03 -24.06 10.27
N ASN A 132 14.48 -25.30 10.08
CA ASN A 132 15.83 -25.63 9.60
C ASN A 132 16.06 -25.08 8.19
N VAL A 133 15.09 -25.24 7.27
CA VAL A 133 15.21 -24.71 5.90
C VAL A 133 15.36 -23.19 5.89
N VAL A 134 14.58 -22.48 6.72
CA VAL A 134 14.69 -21.01 6.83
C VAL A 134 16.05 -20.61 7.40
N GLU A 135 16.53 -21.29 8.44
CA GLU A 135 17.85 -21.02 9.04
C GLU A 135 18.99 -21.29 8.06
N GLU A 136 18.97 -22.43 7.34
CA GLU A 136 19.93 -22.76 6.31
C GLU A 136 19.99 -21.68 5.21
N MET A 137 18.85 -21.23 4.72
CA MET A 137 18.78 -20.21 3.68
C MET A 137 19.18 -18.82 4.19
N ALA A 138 18.90 -18.49 5.45
CA ALA A 138 19.38 -17.25 6.05
C ALA A 138 20.93 -17.25 6.16
N ILE A 139 21.53 -18.37 6.58
CA ILE A 139 22.98 -18.54 6.64
C ILE A 139 23.57 -18.41 5.22
N ALA A 140 23.00 -19.11 4.23
CA ALA A 140 23.45 -19.04 2.83
C ALA A 140 23.35 -17.63 2.25
N ALA A 141 22.29 -16.89 2.59
CA ALA A 141 22.08 -15.50 2.16
C ALA A 141 22.95 -14.49 2.93
N GLY A 142 23.56 -14.88 4.05
CA GLY A 142 24.36 -14.01 4.90
C GLY A 142 23.51 -12.95 5.61
N VAL A 143 22.30 -13.33 6.04
CA VAL A 143 21.37 -12.48 6.79
C VAL A 143 21.00 -13.15 8.13
N PRO A 144 20.58 -12.37 9.14
CA PRO A 144 20.05 -12.96 10.36
C PRO A 144 18.81 -13.82 10.09
N PRO A 145 18.58 -14.92 10.85
CA PRO A 145 17.38 -15.73 10.72
C PRO A 145 16.12 -14.87 10.96
N PRO A 146 15.17 -14.83 9.99
CA PRO A 146 13.94 -14.07 10.14
C PRO A 146 12.97 -14.76 11.11
N ARG A 147 11.97 -14.03 11.61
CA ARG A 147 10.84 -14.62 12.32
C ARG A 147 9.99 -15.42 11.33
N ILE A 148 9.56 -16.61 11.74
CA ILE A 148 8.82 -17.55 10.88
C ILE A 148 7.35 -17.56 11.31
N TYR A 149 6.45 -17.48 10.34
CA TYR A 149 5.01 -17.50 10.56
C TYR A 149 4.32 -18.50 9.63
N LEU A 150 3.35 -19.24 10.18
CA LEU A 150 2.45 -20.10 9.43
C LEU A 150 1.08 -19.43 9.35
N ILE A 151 0.61 -19.20 8.12
CA ILE A 151 -0.72 -18.62 7.85
C ILE A 151 -1.72 -19.76 7.71
N PRO A 152 -2.85 -19.76 8.45
CA PRO A 152 -3.87 -20.81 8.39
C PRO A 152 -4.75 -20.67 7.14
N ASP A 153 -4.15 -20.75 5.95
CA ASP A 153 -4.82 -20.70 4.66
C ASP A 153 -4.40 -21.89 3.81
N ASP A 154 -5.35 -22.46 3.07
CA ASP A 154 -5.14 -23.66 2.26
C ASP A 154 -4.60 -23.34 0.86
N ALA A 155 -4.71 -22.09 0.42
CA ALA A 155 -4.10 -21.64 -0.82
C ALA A 155 -2.57 -21.57 -0.68
N PRO A 156 -1.80 -22.16 -1.63
CA PRO A 156 -0.37 -22.16 -1.54
C PRO A 156 0.19 -20.76 -1.82
N ASN A 157 0.90 -20.19 -0.84
CA ASN A 157 1.61 -18.92 -0.98
C ASN A 157 2.66 -18.71 0.13
N ALA A 158 3.59 -17.78 -0.11
CA ALA A 158 4.57 -17.32 0.87
C ALA A 158 4.86 -15.84 0.66
N PHE A 159 5.49 -15.19 1.61
CA PHE A 159 6.06 -13.85 1.45
C PHE A 159 7.06 -13.54 2.56
N ALA A 160 7.97 -12.61 2.27
CA ALA A 160 8.82 -11.97 3.26
C ALA A 160 8.39 -10.51 3.49
N THR A 161 8.55 -10.02 4.71
CA THR A 161 8.29 -8.62 5.09
C THR A 161 9.28 -8.16 6.14
N GLY A 162 9.34 -6.85 6.36
CA GLY A 162 10.20 -6.24 7.36
C GLY A 162 10.85 -4.95 6.89
N ARG A 163 11.32 -4.14 7.84
CA ARG A 163 11.99 -2.87 7.51
C ARG A 163 13.47 -3.02 7.16
N ASP A 164 14.09 -4.11 7.57
CA ASP A 164 15.49 -4.46 7.27
C ASP A 164 15.73 -5.95 7.57
N PRO A 165 16.90 -6.54 7.20
CA PRO A 165 17.19 -7.94 7.46
C PRO A 165 17.17 -8.36 8.94
N HIS A 166 17.46 -7.45 9.89
CA HIS A 166 17.41 -7.75 11.34
C HIS A 166 15.96 -7.81 11.87
N HIS A 167 15.03 -7.19 11.16
CA HIS A 167 13.60 -7.14 11.51
C HIS A 167 12.76 -7.80 10.42
N ALA A 168 13.30 -8.87 9.82
CA ALA A 168 12.61 -9.62 8.78
C ALA A 168 11.68 -10.67 9.39
N ALA A 169 10.59 -10.94 8.68
CA ALA A 169 9.68 -12.04 8.94
C ALA A 169 9.34 -12.74 7.62
N VAL A 170 9.27 -14.06 7.65
CA VAL A 170 8.83 -14.89 6.53
C VAL A 170 7.57 -15.61 6.92
N ALA A 171 6.58 -15.56 6.06
CA ALA A 171 5.31 -16.24 6.24
C ALA A 171 5.09 -17.25 5.11
N ILE A 172 4.63 -18.43 5.47
CA ILE A 172 4.23 -19.49 4.54
C ILE A 172 2.80 -19.92 4.90
N THR A 173 1.97 -20.18 3.91
CA THR A 173 0.64 -20.74 4.15
C THR A 173 0.70 -22.22 4.47
N ARG A 174 -0.25 -22.70 5.26
CA ARG A 174 -0.41 -24.13 5.55
C ARG A 174 -0.53 -24.94 4.26
N GLY A 175 -1.27 -24.41 3.27
CA GLY A 175 -1.45 -25.06 1.99
C GLY A 175 -0.15 -25.21 1.20
N LEU A 176 0.74 -24.23 1.23
CA LEU A 176 2.05 -24.33 0.57
C LEU A 176 2.94 -25.33 1.34
N ARG A 177 3.03 -25.17 2.67
CA ARG A 177 3.86 -26.04 3.52
C ARG A 177 3.52 -27.52 3.37
N ALA A 178 2.22 -27.83 3.23
CA ALA A 178 1.75 -29.22 3.10
C ALA A 178 2.03 -29.86 1.73
N LYS A 179 2.26 -29.04 0.70
CA LYS A 179 2.38 -29.52 -0.69
C LYS A 179 3.83 -29.59 -1.18
N LEU A 180 4.74 -28.86 -0.53
CA LEU A 180 6.13 -28.80 -0.97
C LEU A 180 6.98 -29.89 -0.30
N THR A 181 7.82 -30.51 -1.11
CA THR A 181 8.98 -31.27 -0.64
C THR A 181 10.01 -30.34 -0.02
N ARG A 182 11.00 -30.89 0.70
CA ARG A 182 12.07 -30.09 1.31
C ARG A 182 12.84 -29.24 0.27
N ASP A 183 13.15 -29.79 -0.89
CA ASP A 183 13.89 -29.08 -1.95
C ASP A 183 13.08 -27.95 -2.56
N GLU A 184 11.79 -28.15 -2.75
CA GLU A 184 10.86 -27.13 -3.25
C GLU A 184 10.66 -26.02 -2.22
N LEU A 185 10.50 -26.39 -0.93
CA LEU A 185 10.43 -25.45 0.19
C LEU A 185 11.72 -24.62 0.26
N GLN A 186 12.89 -25.26 0.14
CA GLN A 186 14.18 -24.59 0.12
C GLN A 186 14.27 -23.56 -1.03
N GLY A 187 13.75 -23.90 -2.22
CA GLY A 187 13.69 -23.00 -3.36
C GLY A 187 12.84 -21.75 -3.07
N VAL A 188 11.65 -21.93 -2.50
CA VAL A 188 10.76 -20.80 -2.15
C VAL A 188 11.39 -19.94 -1.05
N ILE A 189 11.89 -20.56 0.02
CA ILE A 189 12.52 -19.80 1.12
C ILE A 189 13.78 -19.08 0.64
N ALA A 190 14.58 -19.66 -0.25
CA ALA A 190 15.73 -18.98 -0.85
C ALA A 190 15.34 -17.75 -1.66
N HIS A 191 14.21 -17.81 -2.40
CA HIS A 191 13.66 -16.66 -3.10
C HIS A 191 13.26 -15.56 -2.12
N GLU A 192 12.55 -15.89 -1.04
CA GLU A 192 12.18 -14.94 0.00
C GLU A 192 13.40 -14.33 0.71
N MET A 193 14.44 -15.15 0.96
CA MET A 193 15.71 -14.67 1.54
C MET A 193 16.44 -13.71 0.60
N SER A 194 16.28 -13.84 -0.71
CA SER A 194 16.79 -12.87 -1.68
C SER A 194 16.18 -11.48 -1.46
N HIS A 195 14.88 -11.39 -1.27
CA HIS A 195 14.19 -10.13 -0.98
C HIS A 195 14.63 -9.53 0.37
N VAL A 196 14.84 -10.36 1.39
CA VAL A 196 15.40 -9.92 2.68
C VAL A 196 16.78 -9.32 2.49
N ARG A 197 17.69 -10.04 1.83
CA ARG A 197 19.08 -9.63 1.58
C ARG A 197 19.18 -8.34 0.78
N ASN A 198 18.30 -8.16 -0.22
CA ASN A 198 18.31 -7.03 -1.14
C ASN A 198 17.56 -5.80 -0.61
N TYR A 199 16.98 -5.87 0.59
CA TYR A 199 16.11 -4.83 1.16
C TYR A 199 14.83 -4.57 0.34
N ASP A 200 14.42 -5.51 -0.51
CA ASP A 200 13.16 -5.42 -1.23
C ASP A 200 11.98 -5.44 -0.26
N ILE A 201 12.10 -6.22 0.84
CA ILE A 201 11.11 -6.28 1.92
C ILE A 201 10.76 -4.90 2.48
N ARG A 202 11.74 -4.00 2.61
CA ARG A 202 11.52 -2.62 3.06
C ARG A 202 10.62 -1.86 2.11
N LEU A 203 10.89 -1.96 0.80
CA LEU A 203 10.11 -1.28 -0.21
C LEU A 203 8.67 -1.81 -0.24
N MET A 204 8.49 -3.13 -0.17
CA MET A 204 7.19 -3.78 -0.15
C MET A 204 6.40 -3.39 1.11
N LEU A 205 7.03 -3.41 2.29
CA LEU A 205 6.42 -2.97 3.55
C LEU A 205 5.97 -1.51 3.48
N LEU A 206 6.84 -0.63 3.01
CA LEU A 206 6.50 0.78 2.84
C LEU A 206 5.30 0.95 1.91
N MET A 207 5.29 0.28 0.76
CA MET A 207 4.17 0.33 -0.16
C MET A 207 2.87 -0.17 0.48
N ALA A 208 2.91 -1.27 1.23
CA ALA A 208 1.74 -1.79 1.94
C ALA A 208 1.18 -0.80 2.97
N VAL A 209 2.07 -0.21 3.78
CA VAL A 209 1.71 0.82 4.78
C VAL A 209 1.11 2.04 4.10
N LEU A 210 1.73 2.49 3.02
CA LEU A 210 1.36 3.71 2.34
C LEU A 210 0.00 3.57 1.62
N VAL A 211 -0.18 2.47 0.89
CA VAL A 211 -1.48 2.16 0.26
C VAL A 211 -2.55 1.96 1.33
N GLY A 212 -2.25 1.23 2.40
CA GLY A 212 -3.16 1.05 3.52
C GLY A 212 -3.57 2.38 4.15
N THR A 213 -2.63 3.30 4.35
CA THR A 213 -2.91 4.63 4.90
C THR A 213 -3.84 5.44 3.98
N VAL A 214 -3.59 5.43 2.66
CA VAL A 214 -4.47 6.10 1.69
C VAL A 214 -5.90 5.55 1.76
N VAL A 215 -6.03 4.23 1.78
CA VAL A 215 -7.36 3.58 1.87
C VAL A 215 -8.07 3.98 3.17
N ILE A 216 -7.38 3.93 4.31
CA ILE A 216 -7.94 4.32 5.61
C ILE A 216 -8.38 5.79 5.61
N LEU A 217 -7.57 6.70 5.07
CA LEU A 217 -7.93 8.12 4.99
C LEU A 217 -9.17 8.34 4.13
N CYS A 218 -9.26 7.67 2.98
CA CYS A 218 -10.43 7.73 2.13
C CYS A 218 -11.67 7.14 2.82
N ASP A 219 -11.53 6.03 3.54
CA ASP A 219 -12.63 5.42 4.29
C ASP A 219 -13.13 6.33 5.42
N ILE A 220 -12.21 6.96 6.16
CA ILE A 220 -12.55 7.95 7.20
C ILE A 220 -13.32 9.13 6.57
N PHE A 221 -12.82 9.66 5.45
CA PHE A 221 -13.50 10.75 4.72
C PHE A 221 -14.94 10.35 4.34
N TRP A 222 -15.11 9.17 3.72
CA TRP A 222 -16.44 8.70 3.34
C TRP A 222 -17.36 8.39 4.53
N GLN A 223 -16.81 7.99 5.68
CA GLN A 223 -17.59 7.84 6.91
C GLN A 223 -18.09 9.20 7.41
N ILE A 224 -17.22 10.21 7.43
CA ILE A 224 -17.59 11.57 7.83
C ILE A 224 -18.70 12.13 6.91
N VAL A 225 -18.55 11.96 5.59
CA VAL A 225 -19.57 12.38 4.62
C VAL A 225 -20.90 11.66 4.86
N ARG A 226 -20.89 10.36 5.11
CA ARG A 226 -22.11 9.59 5.41
C ARG A 226 -22.80 10.02 6.70
N TRP A 227 -22.03 10.31 7.75
CA TRP A 227 -22.61 10.79 9.01
C TRP A 227 -23.13 12.21 8.90
N GLY A 228 -22.47 13.07 8.13
CA GLY A 228 -22.93 14.41 7.84
C GLY A 228 -24.26 14.44 7.08
N TRP A 229 -24.49 13.47 6.17
CA TRP A 229 -25.78 13.32 5.46
C TRP A 229 -26.94 12.94 6.39
N ALA A 230 -26.66 12.34 7.54
CA ALA A 230 -27.68 12.03 8.54
C ALA A 230 -28.04 13.24 9.43
N ALA A 231 -27.24 14.31 9.39
CA ALA A 231 -27.56 15.56 10.10
C ALA A 231 -28.65 16.37 9.33
N PRO A 232 -29.62 16.97 10.00
CA PRO A 232 -30.64 17.78 9.34
C PRO A 232 -29.97 18.91 8.56
N ALA A 233 -30.19 18.95 7.24
CA ALA A 233 -29.68 19.99 6.36
C ALA A 233 -30.28 21.36 6.84
N LYS A 234 -29.40 22.33 7.14
CA LYS A 234 -29.83 23.73 7.24
C LYS A 234 -30.26 24.17 5.84
N GLU A 235 -31.42 24.79 5.73
CA GLU A 235 -31.90 25.33 4.47
C GLU A 235 -30.84 26.29 3.88
N PRO A 236 -30.52 26.19 2.57
CA PRO A 236 -29.60 27.12 1.95
C PRO A 236 -30.23 28.54 1.98
N GLU A 237 -29.54 29.51 2.54
CA GLU A 237 -29.93 30.90 2.41
C GLU A 237 -29.93 31.27 0.93
N ALA A 238 -31.12 31.50 0.39
CA ALA A 238 -31.32 31.94 -0.98
C ALA A 238 -30.69 33.33 -1.17
N GLY A 239 -29.66 33.45 -1.97
CA GLY A 239 -29.13 34.75 -2.40
C GLY A 239 -27.60 34.86 -2.59
N LYS A 240 -26.80 33.84 -2.34
CA LYS A 240 -25.34 33.90 -2.60
C LYS A 240 -24.99 33.26 -3.94
N GLU A 241 -24.98 34.05 -5.01
CA GLU A 241 -24.39 33.69 -6.30
C GLU A 241 -22.86 33.78 -6.19
N GLY A 242 -22.21 32.69 -5.78
CA GLY A 242 -20.76 32.54 -5.79
C GLY A 242 -20.38 31.06 -5.67
N VAL A 243 -19.31 30.64 -6.33
CA VAL A 243 -18.78 29.28 -6.14
C VAL A 243 -18.39 29.16 -4.67
N ASN A 244 -19.22 28.45 -3.90
CA ASN A 244 -18.93 28.20 -2.49
C ASN A 244 -17.63 27.41 -2.40
N LEU A 245 -16.61 27.99 -1.79
CA LEU A 245 -15.29 27.40 -1.67
C LEU A 245 -15.34 26.05 -0.94
N ALA A 246 -16.31 25.88 -0.01
CA ALA A 246 -16.61 24.62 0.64
C ALA A 246 -17.02 23.54 -0.37
N VAL A 247 -17.85 23.86 -1.36
CA VAL A 247 -18.26 22.94 -2.42
C VAL A 247 -17.07 22.57 -3.29
N LEU A 248 -16.18 23.52 -3.59
CA LEU A 248 -14.95 23.25 -4.33
C LEU A 248 -14.02 22.30 -3.58
N PHE A 249 -13.78 22.52 -2.27
CA PHE A 249 -12.98 21.62 -1.46
C PHE A 249 -13.61 20.24 -1.32
N LEU A 250 -14.93 20.16 -1.16
CA LEU A 250 -15.64 18.89 -1.13
C LEU A 250 -15.51 18.15 -2.45
N ALA A 251 -15.72 18.82 -3.59
CA ALA A 251 -15.56 18.21 -4.90
C ALA A 251 -14.14 17.70 -5.14
N LEU A 252 -13.12 18.48 -4.75
CA LEU A 252 -11.72 18.08 -4.84
C LEU A 252 -11.42 16.88 -3.92
N ALA A 253 -11.94 16.88 -2.69
CA ALA A 253 -11.78 15.78 -1.76
C ALA A 253 -12.43 14.49 -2.26
N VAL A 254 -13.65 14.57 -2.83
CA VAL A 254 -14.32 13.44 -3.49
C VAL A 254 -13.49 12.92 -4.64
N LEU A 255 -13.03 13.79 -5.53
CA LEU A 255 -12.21 13.42 -6.68
C LEU A 255 -10.92 12.70 -6.24
N LEU A 256 -10.21 13.27 -5.25
CA LEU A 256 -8.98 12.68 -4.72
C LEU A 256 -9.23 11.35 -4.01
N SER A 257 -10.33 11.21 -3.27
CA SER A 257 -10.69 9.95 -2.62
C SER A 257 -10.97 8.81 -3.62
N LEU A 258 -11.38 9.14 -4.84
CA LEU A 258 -11.59 8.16 -5.92
C LEU A 258 -10.28 7.84 -6.65
N ILE A 259 -9.42 8.83 -6.84
CA ILE A 259 -8.17 8.68 -7.62
C ILE A 259 -7.03 8.10 -6.76
N ALA A 260 -6.91 8.50 -5.50
CA ALA A 260 -5.79 8.11 -4.65
C ALA A 260 -5.61 6.59 -4.49
N PRO A 261 -6.65 5.76 -4.28
CA PRO A 261 -6.50 4.31 -4.25
C PRO A 261 -6.00 3.73 -5.59
N ILE A 262 -6.38 4.31 -6.71
CA ILE A 262 -5.95 3.89 -8.04
C ILE A 262 -4.47 4.21 -8.25
N LEU A 263 -4.04 5.43 -7.90
CA LEU A 263 -2.63 5.82 -7.96
C LEU A 263 -1.77 4.96 -7.04
N ALA A 264 -2.25 4.67 -5.83
CA ALA A 264 -1.56 3.79 -4.90
C ALA A 264 -1.35 2.38 -5.49
N GLN A 265 -2.34 1.83 -6.20
CA GLN A 265 -2.20 0.56 -6.92
C GLN A 265 -1.19 0.65 -8.07
N ILE A 266 -1.21 1.73 -8.86
CA ILE A 266 -0.24 1.95 -9.95
C ILE A 266 1.19 2.00 -9.39
N ILE A 267 1.41 2.64 -8.24
CA ILE A 267 2.73 2.69 -7.59
C ILE A 267 3.19 1.29 -7.18
N GLN A 268 2.28 0.43 -6.68
CA GLN A 268 2.62 -0.98 -6.38
C GLN A 268 3.12 -1.75 -7.61
N LEU A 269 2.61 -1.42 -8.79
CA LEU A 269 3.02 -2.05 -10.05
C LEU A 269 4.43 -1.62 -10.52
N ALA A 270 4.96 -0.54 -9.97
CA ALA A 270 6.32 -0.08 -10.24
C ALA A 270 7.39 -0.98 -9.58
N ILE A 271 7.00 -2.00 -8.80
CA ILE A 271 7.91 -3.06 -8.36
C ILE A 271 8.34 -3.82 -9.62
N SER A 272 9.63 -3.70 -9.94
CA SER A 272 10.18 -4.16 -11.21
C SER A 272 10.12 -5.69 -11.33
N ARG A 273 9.62 -6.18 -12.45
CA ARG A 273 9.69 -7.61 -12.82
C ARG A 273 11.14 -8.14 -12.82
N GLU A 274 12.11 -7.27 -13.06
CA GLU A 274 13.54 -7.59 -13.01
C GLU A 274 13.99 -8.02 -11.61
N ARG A 275 13.37 -7.50 -10.56
CA ARG A 275 13.67 -7.91 -9.17
C ARG A 275 13.24 -9.35 -8.90
N GLU A 276 12.11 -9.77 -9.44
CA GLU A 276 11.63 -11.14 -9.33
C GLU A 276 12.60 -12.12 -10.02
N PHE A 277 13.05 -11.77 -11.23
CA PHE A 277 14.05 -12.57 -11.93
C PHE A 277 15.40 -12.60 -11.21
N LEU A 278 15.79 -11.49 -10.57
CA LEU A 278 16.98 -11.45 -9.74
C LEU A 278 16.82 -12.32 -8.49
N ALA A 279 15.63 -12.31 -7.87
CA ALA A 279 15.32 -13.15 -6.72
C ALA A 279 15.35 -14.64 -7.10
N ASP A 280 14.79 -15.01 -8.24
CA ASP A 280 14.88 -16.38 -8.79
C ASP A 280 16.33 -16.79 -9.03
N ALA A 281 17.13 -15.96 -9.69
CA ALA A 281 18.54 -16.25 -9.93
C ALA A 281 19.34 -16.35 -8.62
N THR A 282 19.04 -15.51 -7.63
CA THR A 282 19.66 -15.56 -6.31
C THR A 282 19.25 -16.84 -5.58
N ALA A 283 17.99 -17.25 -5.64
CA ALA A 283 17.51 -18.50 -5.06
C ALA A 283 18.29 -19.71 -5.64
N VAL A 284 18.49 -19.73 -6.96
CA VAL A 284 19.33 -20.75 -7.61
C VAL A 284 20.78 -20.69 -7.11
N GLN A 285 21.33 -19.49 -6.93
CA GLN A 285 22.69 -19.34 -6.40
C GLN A 285 22.81 -19.90 -4.97
N LEU A 286 21.80 -19.67 -4.11
CA LEU A 286 21.80 -20.12 -2.72
C LEU A 286 21.59 -21.63 -2.60
N THR A 287 20.67 -22.18 -3.37
CA THR A 287 20.27 -23.61 -3.27
C THR A 287 21.09 -24.52 -4.16
N ARG A 288 21.70 -23.99 -5.23
CA ARG A 288 22.30 -24.78 -6.34
C ARG A 288 21.30 -25.76 -6.99
N ASN A 289 20.00 -25.54 -6.80
CA ASN A 289 18.92 -26.39 -7.30
C ASN A 289 17.82 -25.55 -7.97
N PRO A 290 17.96 -25.22 -9.27
CA PRO A 290 16.94 -24.45 -9.98
C PRO A 290 15.61 -25.19 -10.11
N LEU A 291 15.62 -26.54 -10.15
CA LEU A 291 14.41 -27.34 -10.30
C LEU A 291 13.54 -27.32 -9.04
N GLY A 292 14.12 -27.18 -7.85
CA GLY A 292 13.36 -27.05 -6.61
C GLY A 292 12.37 -25.87 -6.69
N LEU A 293 12.88 -24.69 -7.06
CA LEU A 293 12.03 -23.50 -7.23
C LEU A 293 11.06 -23.64 -8.42
N ALA A 294 11.50 -24.20 -9.56
CA ALA A 294 10.63 -24.40 -10.72
C ALA A 294 9.45 -25.33 -10.40
N ASN A 295 9.69 -26.42 -9.67
CA ASN A 295 8.63 -27.35 -9.25
C ASN A 295 7.67 -26.71 -8.25
N ALA A 296 8.16 -25.94 -7.28
CA ALA A 296 7.31 -25.18 -6.36
C ALA A 296 6.39 -24.22 -7.11
N LEU A 297 6.92 -23.49 -8.10
CA LEU A 297 6.12 -22.60 -8.96
C LEU A 297 5.04 -23.37 -9.73
N ARG A 298 5.33 -24.58 -10.25
CA ARG A 298 4.33 -25.44 -10.92
C ARG A 298 3.20 -25.86 -9.97
N ILE A 299 3.56 -26.28 -8.76
CA ILE A 299 2.57 -26.67 -7.73
C ILE A 299 1.64 -25.48 -7.43
N ILE A 300 2.20 -24.27 -7.27
CA ILE A 300 1.43 -23.07 -6.99
C ILE A 300 0.56 -22.66 -8.19
N ALA A 301 1.09 -22.76 -9.41
CA ALA A 301 0.37 -22.40 -10.63
C ALA A 301 -0.85 -23.28 -10.87
N ASN A 302 -0.73 -24.59 -10.62
CA ASN A 302 -1.78 -25.56 -10.85
C ASN A 302 -2.80 -25.69 -9.71
N ASP A 303 -2.60 -24.98 -8.60
CA ASP A 303 -3.49 -25.05 -7.46
C ASP A 303 -4.70 -24.13 -7.62
N PRO A 304 -5.95 -24.65 -7.56
CA PRO A 304 -7.14 -23.82 -7.72
C PRO A 304 -7.50 -22.99 -6.50
N ALA A 305 -6.88 -23.24 -5.34
CA ALA A 305 -7.24 -22.58 -4.10
C ALA A 305 -6.92 -21.08 -4.14
N ILE A 306 -7.82 -20.28 -3.59
CA ILE A 306 -7.75 -18.83 -3.54
C ILE A 306 -7.42 -18.41 -2.11
N LEU A 307 -6.45 -17.52 -1.97
CA LEU A 307 -6.06 -16.99 -0.68
C LEU A 307 -7.20 -16.20 -0.04
N LYS A 308 -7.74 -16.68 1.07
CA LYS A 308 -8.87 -16.08 1.79
C LYS A 308 -8.47 -14.81 2.54
N THR A 309 -7.23 -14.75 2.98
CA THR A 309 -6.67 -13.65 3.76
C THR A 309 -6.03 -12.55 2.91
N GLY A 310 -5.95 -12.74 1.58
CA GLY A 310 -5.36 -11.78 0.66
C GLY A 310 -6.17 -10.48 0.58
N ASN A 311 -5.53 -9.33 0.75
CA ASN A 311 -6.12 -8.02 0.54
C ASN A 311 -5.34 -7.21 -0.50
N ARG A 312 -5.96 -6.14 -1.04
CA ARG A 312 -5.34 -5.30 -2.07
C ARG A 312 -4.06 -4.60 -1.59
N GLY A 313 -3.96 -4.29 -0.31
CA GLY A 313 -2.80 -3.62 0.27
C GLY A 313 -1.55 -4.50 0.31
N THR A 314 -1.71 -5.80 0.54
CA THR A 314 -0.61 -6.76 0.70
C THR A 314 -0.42 -7.69 -0.50
N ALA A 315 -1.28 -7.64 -1.51
CA ALA A 315 -1.26 -8.55 -2.65
C ALA A 315 0.09 -8.60 -3.40
N HIS A 316 0.81 -7.48 -3.44
CA HIS A 316 2.12 -7.36 -4.10
C HIS A 316 3.28 -7.99 -3.33
N MET A 317 3.05 -8.37 -2.07
CA MET A 317 4.08 -8.99 -1.21
C MET A 317 4.13 -10.50 -1.37
N PHE A 318 3.06 -11.10 -1.86
CA PHE A 318 2.96 -12.55 -1.98
C PHE A 318 3.79 -13.08 -3.14
N PHE A 319 4.38 -14.25 -2.95
CA PHE A 319 5.16 -14.98 -3.95
C PHE A 319 4.41 -15.17 -5.28
N VAL A 320 3.08 -15.36 -5.20
CA VAL A 320 2.16 -15.30 -6.34
C VAL A 320 0.99 -14.41 -5.96
N ASN A 321 0.69 -13.44 -6.82
CA ASN A 321 -0.38 -12.49 -6.56
C ASN A 321 -1.75 -13.19 -6.42
N PRO A 322 -2.37 -13.14 -5.23
CA PRO A 322 -3.61 -13.86 -4.96
C PRO A 322 -4.81 -13.34 -5.76
N ILE A 323 -4.75 -12.09 -6.25
CA ILE A 323 -5.86 -11.43 -6.97
C ILE A 323 -5.86 -11.85 -8.44
N GLN A 324 -4.72 -12.20 -9.02
CA GLN A 324 -4.61 -12.54 -10.45
C GLN A 324 -5.18 -13.90 -10.82
N LYS A 325 -5.31 -14.82 -9.86
CA LYS A 325 -6.01 -16.12 -10.12
C LYS A 325 -7.46 -15.93 -10.58
N PHE A 326 -8.08 -14.77 -10.31
CA PHE A 326 -9.44 -14.45 -10.80
C PHE A 326 -9.47 -13.84 -12.20
N GLN A 327 -8.34 -13.38 -12.73
CA GLN A 327 -8.27 -12.61 -13.97
C GLN A 327 -7.49 -13.34 -15.09
N ALA A 328 -7.54 -14.66 -15.12
CA ALA A 328 -6.81 -15.51 -16.08
C ALA A 328 -7.07 -15.18 -17.58
N LYS A 329 -7.96 -14.27 -17.93
CA LYS A 329 -8.24 -13.83 -19.31
C LYS A 329 -7.79 -12.41 -19.67
N ALA A 330 -7.28 -11.62 -18.74
CA ALA A 330 -6.74 -10.30 -19.07
C ALA A 330 -5.21 -10.35 -19.03
N HIS A 331 -4.55 -10.20 -20.16
CA HIS A 331 -3.14 -9.82 -20.26
C HIS A 331 -2.98 -8.50 -19.51
N SER A 332 -2.87 -8.57 -18.17
CA SER A 332 -2.92 -7.38 -17.37
C SER A 332 -1.54 -6.74 -17.35
N VAL A 333 -1.47 -5.57 -17.97
CA VAL A 333 -0.40 -4.59 -17.80
C VAL A 333 -0.17 -4.31 -16.29
N PHE A 334 -1.11 -4.73 -15.46
CA PHE A 334 -1.21 -4.53 -14.01
C PHE A 334 -0.70 -5.73 -13.17
N ALA A 335 0.07 -6.66 -13.73
CA ALA A 335 0.67 -7.74 -12.97
C ALA A 335 1.93 -7.27 -12.22
N SER A 336 1.93 -7.35 -10.90
CA SER A 336 3.08 -7.02 -10.05
C SER A 336 4.23 -8.03 -10.21
N HIS A 337 3.94 -9.26 -10.62
CA HIS A 337 4.92 -10.32 -10.84
C HIS A 337 4.98 -10.72 -12.31
N PRO A 338 6.14 -11.23 -12.80
CA PRO A 338 6.23 -11.83 -14.12
C PRO A 338 5.31 -13.04 -14.22
N PRO A 339 4.89 -13.43 -15.45
CA PRO A 339 4.17 -14.67 -15.65
C PRO A 339 4.92 -15.87 -15.07
N ILE A 340 4.22 -16.72 -14.32
CA ILE A 340 4.82 -17.88 -13.65
C ILE A 340 5.51 -18.79 -14.66
N GLN A 341 4.92 -18.98 -15.85
CA GLN A 341 5.47 -19.78 -16.94
C GLN A 341 6.83 -19.25 -17.42
N GLU A 342 7.00 -17.92 -17.45
CA GLU A 342 8.29 -17.32 -17.82
C GLU A 342 9.35 -17.56 -16.75
N ARG A 343 8.98 -17.48 -15.47
CA ARG A 343 9.88 -17.81 -14.36
C ARG A 343 10.32 -19.27 -14.43
N ILE A 344 9.36 -20.20 -14.58
CA ILE A 344 9.64 -21.65 -14.71
C ILE A 344 10.60 -21.91 -15.88
N ARG A 345 10.33 -21.36 -17.06
CA ARG A 345 11.17 -21.57 -18.25
C ARG A 345 12.61 -21.09 -18.04
N ARG A 346 12.80 -19.93 -17.37
CA ARG A 346 14.14 -19.42 -17.08
C ARG A 346 14.88 -20.29 -16.07
N LEU A 347 14.20 -20.81 -15.06
CA LEU A 347 14.78 -21.72 -14.07
C LEU A 347 15.18 -23.06 -14.72
N GLU A 348 14.37 -23.62 -15.61
CA GLU A 348 14.67 -24.82 -16.38
C GLU A 348 15.87 -24.63 -17.31
N ALA A 349 15.96 -23.47 -17.96
CA ALA A 349 17.12 -23.14 -18.79
C ALA A 349 18.43 -23.09 -17.96
N LEU A 350 18.35 -22.62 -16.71
CA LEU A 350 19.50 -22.66 -15.79
C LEU A 350 19.86 -24.09 -15.36
N ALA A 351 18.91 -25.01 -15.35
CA ALA A 351 19.14 -26.41 -15.05
C ALA A 351 19.67 -27.21 -16.25
N HIS A 352 19.79 -26.60 -17.44
CA HIS A 352 20.09 -27.29 -18.71
C HIS A 352 19.09 -28.41 -19.05
N VAL A 353 17.84 -28.27 -18.59
CA VAL A 353 16.76 -29.20 -18.87
C VAL A 353 15.88 -28.60 -19.98
N GLU A 354 15.57 -29.41 -21.01
CA GLU A 354 14.59 -29.00 -22.02
C GLU A 354 13.23 -28.76 -21.38
N SER A 355 12.63 -27.59 -21.66
CA SER A 355 11.34 -27.22 -21.10
C SER A 355 10.25 -28.19 -21.51
N THR A 356 9.68 -28.93 -20.58
CA THR A 356 8.43 -29.65 -20.82
C THR A 356 7.32 -28.64 -21.12
N PRO A 357 6.54 -28.77 -22.19
CA PRO A 357 5.45 -27.86 -22.50
C PRO A 357 4.47 -27.83 -21.35
N VAL A 358 4.25 -26.65 -20.76
CA VAL A 358 3.12 -26.45 -19.83
C VAL A 358 1.85 -26.49 -20.69
N PRO A 359 0.80 -27.25 -20.31
CA PRO A 359 -0.46 -27.25 -21.05
C PRO A 359 -0.94 -25.81 -21.22
N SER A 360 -1.11 -25.38 -22.47
CA SER A 360 -1.79 -24.11 -22.75
C SER A 360 -3.25 -24.33 -22.41
N ASP A 361 -3.77 -23.60 -21.45
CA ASP A 361 -5.20 -23.51 -21.21
C ASP A 361 -5.87 -22.97 -22.49
N GLU A 362 -6.54 -23.88 -23.23
CA GLU A 362 -7.52 -23.53 -24.25
C GLU A 362 -8.83 -23.03 -23.62
#